data_128e0fb81fe1d9d52bf45905790769ee
#
_entry.id   128e0fb81fe1d9d52bf45905790769ee
#
_cell.length_a   1.000
_cell.length_b   1.000
_cell.length_c   1.000
_cell.angle_alpha   90.00
_cell.angle_beta   90.00
_cell.angle_gamma   90.00
#
_symmetry.space_group_name_H-M   'P 1'
#
loop_
_entity.id
_entity.type
_entity.pdbx_description
1 polymer ?
#
loop_
_entity_poly.entity_id
_entity_poly.type
_entity_poly.pdbx_seq_one_letter_code
_entity_poly.pdbx_strand_id
1 'polypeptide(L)'
;MTHAIEAYLVPDFHPLCDGAAIQGLSLVNKWLPVAVQEPKNISARGGMLVGSCLAGIAFLKGLGLVHAISHMIGAEFDTQHGLTNAIILPKILEYNLPHTPEGTRTMASAIHLKDTGQQSFINHINALLDDFKIPTSLSKIGVPTDCVARIATKAMQDSAAKTN
;
A
#
# COMPACT_ATOMS: atom_id res chain seq x y z
N MET A 1 -4.34 2.77 -1.64
CA MET A 1 -3.66 1.67 -2.34
C MET A 1 -3.03 0.70 -1.33
N THR A 2 -2.16 1.12 -0.43
CA THR A 2 -1.47 0.24 0.54
C THR A 2 -2.43 -0.65 1.36
N HIS A 3 -3.52 -0.09 1.93
CA HIS A 3 -4.55 -0.89 2.60
C HIS A 3 -5.06 -2.06 1.76
N ALA A 4 -5.40 -1.79 0.48
CA ALA A 4 -5.94 -2.82 -0.41
C ALA A 4 -4.91 -3.92 -0.68
N ILE A 5 -3.66 -3.55 -0.91
CA ILE A 5 -2.57 -4.49 -1.19
C ILE A 5 -2.30 -5.36 0.04
N GLU A 6 -2.06 -4.75 1.20
CA GLU A 6 -1.73 -5.50 2.41
C GLU A 6 -2.89 -6.38 2.88
N ALA A 7 -4.11 -5.84 2.93
CA ALA A 7 -5.27 -6.63 3.33
C ALA A 7 -5.52 -7.82 2.40
N TYR A 8 -5.27 -7.67 1.10
CA TYR A 8 -5.40 -8.79 0.16
C TYR A 8 -4.35 -9.88 0.40
N LEU A 9 -3.13 -9.50 0.81
CA LEU A 9 -2.03 -10.43 1.06
C LEU A 9 -2.10 -11.12 2.43
N VAL A 10 -2.94 -10.67 3.36
CA VAL A 10 -3.20 -11.40 4.62
C VAL A 10 -3.66 -12.82 4.30
N PRO A 11 -3.08 -13.88 4.92
CA PRO A 11 -3.37 -15.27 4.56
C PRO A 11 -4.79 -15.76 4.85
N ASP A 12 -5.49 -15.13 5.81
CA ASP A 12 -6.83 -15.55 6.23
C ASP A 12 -7.83 -15.49 5.07
N PHE A 13 -8.67 -16.51 4.97
CA PHE A 13 -9.72 -16.59 3.96
C PHE A 13 -10.91 -15.68 4.33
N HIS A 14 -11.05 -14.58 3.61
CA HIS A 14 -12.15 -13.62 3.83
C HIS A 14 -12.63 -13.03 2.49
N PRO A 15 -13.47 -13.76 1.74
CA PRO A 15 -13.82 -13.39 0.35
C PRO A 15 -14.47 -12.01 0.21
N LEU A 16 -15.21 -11.53 1.23
CA LEU A 16 -15.76 -10.18 1.21
C LEU A 16 -14.66 -9.12 1.26
N CYS A 17 -13.71 -9.27 2.18
CA CYS A 17 -12.57 -8.36 2.29
C CYS A 17 -11.64 -8.46 1.07
N ASP A 18 -11.42 -9.67 0.56
CA ASP A 18 -10.60 -9.91 -0.65
C ASP A 18 -11.22 -9.24 -1.88
N GLY A 19 -12.54 -9.39 -2.06
CA GLY A 19 -13.26 -8.71 -3.13
C GLY A 19 -13.22 -7.18 -3.00
N ALA A 20 -13.38 -6.66 -1.78
CA ALA A 20 -13.27 -5.23 -1.50
C ALA A 20 -11.85 -4.70 -1.75
N ALA A 21 -10.80 -5.46 -1.36
CA ALA A 21 -9.40 -5.11 -1.60
C ALA A 21 -9.11 -4.99 -3.10
N ILE A 22 -9.46 -6.00 -3.88
CA ILE A 22 -9.21 -6.04 -5.32
C ILE A 22 -9.96 -4.93 -6.05
N GLN A 23 -11.24 -4.73 -5.75
CA GLN A 23 -12.03 -3.66 -6.36
C GLN A 23 -11.53 -2.28 -5.92
N GLY A 24 -11.14 -2.12 -4.65
CA GLY A 24 -10.56 -0.89 -4.13
C GLY A 24 -9.23 -0.57 -4.81
N LEU A 25 -8.35 -1.57 -4.99
CA LEU A 25 -7.08 -1.43 -5.70
C LEU A 25 -7.30 -0.96 -7.14
N SER A 26 -8.21 -1.62 -7.86
CA SER A 26 -8.55 -1.28 -9.26
C SER A 26 -9.05 0.17 -9.39
N LEU A 27 -9.98 0.59 -8.53
CA LEU A 27 -10.51 1.95 -8.54
C LEU A 27 -9.46 3.00 -8.21
N VAL A 28 -8.64 2.75 -7.19
CA VAL A 28 -7.57 3.69 -6.81
C VAL A 28 -6.54 3.78 -7.94
N ASN A 29 -6.13 2.65 -8.52
CA ASN A 29 -5.19 2.66 -9.64
C ASN A 29 -5.71 3.47 -10.84
N LYS A 30 -6.97 3.30 -11.18
CA LYS A 30 -7.62 4.02 -12.29
C LYS A 30 -7.74 5.52 -12.05
N TRP A 31 -8.18 5.91 -10.86
CA TRP A 31 -8.62 7.27 -10.59
C TRP A 31 -7.58 8.17 -9.93
N LEU A 32 -6.57 7.60 -9.27
CA LEU A 32 -5.54 8.39 -8.59
C LEU A 32 -4.78 9.33 -9.54
N PRO A 33 -4.28 8.88 -10.70
CA PRO A 33 -3.61 9.79 -11.64
C PRO A 33 -4.52 10.93 -12.12
N VAL A 34 -5.77 10.61 -12.44
CA VAL A 34 -6.75 11.60 -12.90
C VAL A 34 -7.09 12.60 -11.79
N ALA A 35 -7.30 12.13 -10.57
CA ALA A 35 -7.63 12.99 -9.43
C ALA A 35 -6.49 13.95 -9.06
N VAL A 36 -5.24 13.54 -9.27
CA VAL A 36 -4.06 14.41 -9.06
C VAL A 36 -3.91 15.44 -10.16
N GLN A 37 -4.06 15.04 -11.43
CA GLN A 37 -3.92 15.93 -12.59
C GLN A 37 -5.12 16.88 -12.73
N GLU A 38 -6.31 16.41 -12.40
CA GLU A 38 -7.57 17.13 -12.51
C GLU A 38 -8.29 17.21 -11.14
N PRO A 39 -7.82 18.04 -10.18
CA PRO A 39 -8.36 18.04 -8.81
C PRO A 39 -9.85 18.39 -8.70
N LYS A 40 -10.44 19.00 -9.73
CA LYS A 40 -11.87 19.35 -9.79
C LYS A 40 -12.73 18.29 -10.50
N ASN A 41 -12.15 17.21 -11.00
CA ASN A 41 -12.86 16.14 -11.68
C ASN A 41 -13.68 15.34 -10.66
N ILE A 42 -15.00 15.56 -10.64
CA ILE A 42 -15.94 14.96 -9.68
C ILE A 42 -15.95 13.43 -9.80
N SER A 43 -15.90 12.89 -11.03
CA SER A 43 -15.89 11.44 -11.27
C SER A 43 -14.64 10.79 -10.70
N ALA A 44 -13.47 11.41 -10.90
CA ALA A 44 -12.21 10.92 -10.36
C ALA A 44 -12.20 10.97 -8.83
N ARG A 45 -12.67 12.06 -8.24
CA ARG A 45 -12.80 12.19 -6.78
C ARG A 45 -13.77 11.16 -6.20
N GLY A 46 -14.91 10.94 -6.83
CA GLY A 46 -15.89 9.92 -6.47
C GLY A 46 -15.28 8.52 -6.54
N GLY A 47 -14.58 8.21 -7.63
CA GLY A 47 -13.86 6.93 -7.78
C GLY A 47 -12.80 6.70 -6.69
N MET A 48 -12.04 7.75 -6.33
CA MET A 48 -11.07 7.70 -5.23
C MET A 48 -11.74 7.46 -3.87
N LEU A 49 -12.86 8.14 -3.58
CA LEU A 49 -13.59 7.94 -2.32
C LEU A 49 -14.12 6.51 -2.19
N VAL A 50 -14.74 5.98 -3.25
CA VAL A 50 -15.24 4.59 -3.26
C VAL A 50 -14.08 3.61 -3.14
N GLY A 51 -13.02 3.78 -3.92
CA GLY A 51 -11.83 2.91 -3.85
C GLY A 51 -11.16 2.94 -2.48
N SER A 52 -11.08 4.11 -1.84
CA SER A 52 -10.55 4.26 -0.49
C SER A 52 -11.45 3.60 0.56
N CYS A 53 -12.77 3.75 0.42
CA CYS A 53 -13.76 3.11 1.31
C CYS A 53 -13.64 1.58 1.23
N LEU A 54 -13.58 1.01 0.03
CA LEU A 54 -13.41 -0.43 -0.17
C LEU A 54 -12.10 -0.95 0.42
N ALA A 55 -10.99 -0.23 0.21
CA ALA A 55 -9.72 -0.55 0.83
C ALA A 55 -9.77 -0.45 2.36
N GLY A 56 -10.57 0.49 2.90
CA GLY A 56 -10.87 0.62 4.33
C GLY A 56 -11.67 -0.56 4.88
N ILE A 57 -12.65 -1.07 4.14
CA ILE A 57 -13.39 -2.28 4.51
C ILE A 57 -12.47 -3.51 4.50
N ALA A 58 -11.60 -3.61 3.49
CA ALA A 58 -10.72 -4.75 3.31
C ALA A 58 -9.77 -4.95 4.50
N PHE A 59 -9.28 -3.89 5.13
CA PHE A 59 -8.34 -4.01 6.24
C PHE A 59 -8.95 -4.58 7.53
N LEU A 60 -10.26 -4.82 7.60
CA LEU A 60 -10.86 -5.64 8.66
C LEU A 60 -10.29 -7.06 8.70
N LYS A 61 -9.77 -7.55 7.58
CA LYS A 61 -9.04 -8.82 7.49
C LYS A 61 -7.67 -8.75 8.17
N GLY A 62 -7.04 -7.60 8.20
CA GLY A 62 -5.70 -7.33 8.72
C GLY A 62 -4.92 -6.41 7.79
N LEU A 63 -3.72 -6.08 8.22
CA LEU A 63 -2.75 -5.28 7.47
C LEU A 63 -1.40 -6.02 7.46
N GLY A 64 -0.32 -5.34 7.11
CA GLY A 64 0.99 -5.95 7.00
C GLY A 64 2.13 -5.05 7.49
N LEU A 65 3.34 -5.39 7.10
CA LEU A 65 4.57 -4.74 7.57
C LEU A 65 4.67 -3.26 7.20
N VAL A 66 4.06 -2.81 6.09
CA VAL A 66 4.04 -1.39 5.76
C VAL A 66 3.37 -0.59 6.88
N HIS A 67 2.19 -1.04 7.32
CA HIS A 67 1.47 -0.38 8.41
C HIS A 67 2.16 -0.57 9.75
N ALA A 68 2.65 -1.75 10.07
CA ALA A 68 3.38 -2.00 11.31
C ALA A 68 4.58 -1.06 11.49
N ILE A 69 5.33 -0.80 10.42
CA ILE A 69 6.47 0.12 10.44
C ILE A 69 6.00 1.57 10.46
N SER A 70 5.03 1.94 9.62
CA SER A 70 4.59 3.32 9.49
C SER A 70 3.87 3.84 10.73
N HIS A 71 3.17 2.97 11.49
CA HIS A 71 2.59 3.34 12.77
C HIS A 71 3.66 3.81 13.77
N MET A 72 4.77 3.05 13.85
CA MET A 72 5.87 3.41 14.76
C MET A 72 6.59 4.68 14.33
N ILE A 73 6.79 4.86 13.02
CA ILE A 73 7.41 6.07 12.48
C ILE A 73 6.50 7.28 12.69
N GLY A 74 5.22 7.16 12.39
CA GLY A 74 4.24 8.23 12.60
C GLY A 74 4.14 8.65 14.06
N ALA A 75 4.10 7.67 14.98
CA ALA A 75 4.03 7.93 16.42
C ALA A 75 5.28 8.62 16.98
N GLU A 76 6.46 8.38 16.41
CA GLU A 76 7.73 8.89 16.94
C GLU A 76 8.18 10.19 16.24
N PHE A 77 7.88 10.35 14.96
CA PHE A 77 8.39 11.45 14.14
C PHE A 77 7.29 12.34 13.53
N ASP A 78 6.03 12.12 13.90
CA ASP A 78 4.87 12.88 13.40
C ASP A 78 4.81 12.99 11.87
N THR A 79 5.18 11.91 11.17
CA THR A 79 5.17 11.87 9.72
C THR A 79 3.75 11.66 9.18
N GLN A 80 3.46 12.19 7.99
CA GLN A 80 2.18 11.98 7.34
C GLN A 80 2.04 10.50 6.96
N HIS A 81 1.04 9.83 7.53
CA HIS A 81 0.86 8.37 7.47
C HIS A 81 0.84 7.81 6.04
N GLY A 82 0.05 8.41 5.14
CA GLY A 82 -0.05 7.94 3.75
C GLY A 82 1.26 8.10 2.97
N LEU A 83 2.02 9.17 3.24
CA LEU A 83 3.33 9.40 2.64
C LEU A 83 4.35 8.37 3.15
N THR A 84 4.35 8.11 4.45
CA THR A 84 5.23 7.10 5.06
C THR A 84 4.94 5.71 4.48
N ASN A 85 3.66 5.32 4.38
CA ASN A 85 3.25 4.08 3.74
C ASN A 85 3.73 3.99 2.28
N ALA A 86 3.59 5.06 1.52
CA ALA A 86 3.99 5.09 0.11
C ALA A 86 5.51 4.86 -0.07
N ILE A 87 6.32 5.46 0.79
CA ILE A 87 7.79 5.31 0.77
C ILE A 87 8.22 3.88 1.12
N ILE A 88 7.54 3.25 2.08
CA ILE A 88 7.89 1.91 2.58
C ILE A 88 7.39 0.80 1.64
N LEU A 89 6.25 1.01 1.00
CA LEU A 89 5.52 -0.01 0.24
C LEU A 89 6.39 -0.79 -0.76
N PRO A 90 7.19 -0.17 -1.64
CA PRO A 90 7.97 -0.93 -2.63
C PRO A 90 8.91 -1.95 -1.99
N LYS A 91 9.55 -1.56 -0.87
CA LYS A 91 10.51 -2.43 -0.18
C LYS A 91 9.84 -3.64 0.48
N ILE A 92 8.65 -3.43 1.04
CA ILE A 92 7.87 -4.54 1.60
C ILE A 92 7.29 -5.44 0.50
N LEU A 93 6.94 -4.88 -0.67
CA LEU A 93 6.53 -5.71 -1.82
C LEU A 93 7.67 -6.62 -2.29
N GLU A 94 8.91 -6.13 -2.37
CA GLU A 94 10.08 -6.97 -2.70
C GLU A 94 10.23 -8.13 -1.72
N TYR A 95 9.89 -7.93 -0.46
CA TYR A 95 9.95 -8.96 0.58
C TYR A 95 8.77 -9.94 0.52
N ASN A 96 7.53 -9.45 0.38
CA ASN A 96 6.31 -10.26 0.49
C ASN A 96 5.94 -11.01 -0.79
N LEU A 97 6.07 -10.37 -1.98
CA LEU A 97 5.53 -10.93 -3.22
C LEU A 97 6.16 -12.25 -3.67
N PRO A 98 7.45 -12.56 -3.37
CA PRO A 98 8.00 -13.88 -3.64
C PRO A 98 7.22 -15.03 -2.98
N HIS A 99 6.56 -14.75 -1.86
CA HIS A 99 5.80 -15.73 -1.08
C HIS A 99 4.32 -15.80 -1.47
N THR A 100 3.84 -14.87 -2.32
CA THR A 100 2.42 -14.73 -2.68
C THR A 100 2.22 -14.61 -4.21
N PRO A 101 2.71 -15.55 -5.03
CA PRO A 101 2.72 -15.40 -6.50
C PRO A 101 1.30 -15.34 -7.10
N GLU A 102 0.33 -16.06 -6.53
CA GLU A 102 -1.06 -16.03 -7.00
C GLU A 102 -1.75 -14.72 -6.64
N GLY A 103 -1.56 -14.24 -5.42
CA GLY A 103 -2.05 -12.95 -4.98
C GLY A 103 -1.49 -11.82 -5.84
N THR A 104 -0.20 -11.89 -6.16
CA THR A 104 0.47 -10.94 -7.05
C THR A 104 -0.19 -10.90 -8.43
N ARG A 105 -0.42 -12.08 -9.06
CA ARG A 105 -1.09 -12.17 -10.38
C ARG A 105 -2.48 -11.55 -10.34
N THR A 106 -3.25 -11.85 -9.30
CA THR A 106 -4.61 -11.31 -9.14
C THR A 106 -4.61 -9.79 -9.02
N MET A 107 -3.74 -9.23 -8.16
CA MET A 107 -3.60 -7.77 -8.02
C MET A 107 -3.15 -7.09 -9.32
N ALA A 108 -2.15 -7.67 -10.00
CA ALA A 108 -1.64 -7.14 -11.26
C ALA A 108 -2.72 -7.17 -12.36
N SER A 109 -3.50 -8.23 -12.42
CA SER A 109 -4.64 -8.35 -13.36
C SER A 109 -5.73 -7.33 -13.06
N ALA A 110 -6.03 -7.08 -11.77
CA ALA A 110 -7.04 -6.12 -11.34
C ALA A 110 -6.72 -4.66 -11.73
N ILE A 111 -5.43 -4.35 -11.86
CA ILE A 111 -4.96 -3.04 -12.35
C ILE A 111 -4.55 -3.05 -13.83
N HIS A 112 -4.93 -4.12 -14.55
CA HIS A 112 -4.75 -4.28 -15.99
C HIS A 112 -3.30 -4.26 -16.48
N LEU A 113 -2.36 -4.78 -15.69
CA LEU A 113 -0.99 -4.98 -16.16
C LEU A 113 -0.95 -6.10 -17.21
N LYS A 114 -0.19 -5.88 -18.27
CA LYS A 114 0.01 -6.89 -19.34
C LYS A 114 0.87 -8.07 -18.84
N ASP A 115 1.90 -7.76 -18.08
CA ASP A 115 2.71 -8.73 -17.37
C ASP A 115 2.30 -8.71 -15.89
N THR A 116 1.80 -9.85 -15.42
CA THR A 116 1.29 -10.03 -14.05
C THR A 116 2.34 -10.55 -13.07
N GLY A 117 3.60 -10.53 -13.47
CA GLY A 117 4.72 -10.92 -12.63
C GLY A 117 5.02 -9.91 -11.52
N GLN A 118 5.73 -10.38 -10.52
CA GLN A 118 6.11 -9.60 -9.34
C GLN A 118 6.85 -8.31 -9.72
N GLN A 119 7.85 -8.42 -10.60
CA GLN A 119 8.66 -7.26 -10.96
C GLN A 119 7.84 -6.20 -11.71
N SER A 120 6.92 -6.63 -12.56
CA SER A 120 6.01 -5.73 -13.27
C SER A 120 5.11 -4.97 -12.30
N PHE A 121 4.58 -5.66 -11.27
CA PHE A 121 3.76 -5.02 -10.24
C PHE A 121 4.56 -3.99 -9.44
N ILE A 122 5.77 -4.34 -8.97
CA ILE A 122 6.65 -3.42 -8.23
C ILE A 122 7.04 -2.21 -9.10
N ASN A 123 7.39 -2.44 -10.36
CA ASN A 123 7.74 -1.37 -11.29
C ASN A 123 6.57 -0.41 -11.52
N HIS A 124 5.34 -0.92 -11.59
CA HIS A 124 4.15 -0.09 -11.71
C HIS A 124 3.94 0.80 -10.47
N ILE A 125 4.11 0.24 -9.27
CA ILE A 125 4.03 1.02 -8.02
C ILE A 125 5.11 2.10 -7.99
N ASN A 126 6.35 1.76 -8.33
CA ASN A 126 7.46 2.73 -8.38
C ASN A 126 7.17 3.85 -9.39
N ALA A 127 6.67 3.52 -10.58
CA ALA A 127 6.30 4.52 -11.59
C ALA A 127 5.24 5.51 -11.07
N LEU A 128 4.22 5.04 -10.35
CA LEU A 128 3.24 5.92 -9.71
C LEU A 128 3.88 6.84 -8.65
N LEU A 129 4.81 6.32 -7.85
CA LEU A 129 5.49 7.13 -6.84
C LEU A 129 6.36 8.22 -7.49
N ASP A 130 7.03 7.89 -8.58
CA ASP A 130 7.86 8.82 -9.36
C ASP A 130 6.99 9.91 -10.01
N ASP A 131 5.87 9.53 -10.65
CA ASP A 131 4.91 10.45 -11.27
C ASP A 131 4.36 11.46 -10.28
N PHE A 132 4.10 11.02 -9.04
CA PHE A 132 3.61 11.88 -7.96
C PHE A 132 4.72 12.54 -7.16
N LYS A 133 5.98 12.37 -7.54
CA LYS A 133 7.17 12.94 -6.88
C LYS A 133 7.24 12.60 -5.39
N ILE A 134 6.84 11.38 -5.04
CA ILE A 134 6.95 10.88 -3.68
C ILE A 134 8.44 10.70 -3.33
N PRO A 135 8.91 11.17 -2.15
CA PRO A 135 10.28 10.98 -1.72
C PRO A 135 10.68 9.49 -1.68
N THR A 136 11.89 9.18 -2.13
CA THR A 136 12.39 7.80 -2.25
C THR A 136 12.96 7.21 -0.96
N SER A 137 12.99 7.97 0.13
CA SER A 137 13.50 7.51 1.43
C SER A 137 12.87 8.24 2.60
N LEU A 138 12.81 7.57 3.73
CA LEU A 138 12.31 8.12 4.99
C LEU A 138 13.16 9.29 5.50
N SER A 139 14.46 9.29 5.23
CA SER A 139 15.34 10.40 5.61
C SER A 139 14.96 11.73 4.93
N LYS A 140 14.40 11.68 3.72
CA LYS A 140 13.90 12.88 3.02
C LYS A 140 12.65 13.49 3.65
N ILE A 141 12.00 12.77 4.54
CA ILE A 141 10.85 13.26 5.34
C ILE A 141 11.19 13.45 6.81
N GLY A 142 12.49 13.52 7.14
CA GLY A 142 12.96 13.85 8.48
C GLY A 142 13.14 12.67 9.44
N VAL A 143 13.00 11.43 8.98
CA VAL A 143 13.23 10.24 9.82
C VAL A 143 14.73 9.93 9.85
N PRO A 144 15.39 9.95 11.02
CA PRO A 144 16.82 9.68 11.13
C PRO A 144 17.14 8.19 10.96
N THR A 145 18.35 7.89 10.53
CA THR A 145 18.77 6.50 10.25
C THR A 145 19.10 5.69 11.50
N ASP A 146 19.39 6.35 12.61
CA ASP A 146 19.73 5.70 13.89
C ASP A 146 18.51 5.09 14.61
N CYS A 147 17.29 5.37 14.15
CA CYS A 147 16.07 4.82 14.72
C CYS A 147 15.73 3.38 14.25
N VAL A 148 16.41 2.86 13.21
CA VAL A 148 16.01 1.64 12.50
C VAL A 148 15.80 0.44 13.45
N ALA A 149 16.76 0.13 14.30
CA ALA A 149 16.66 -1.01 15.22
C ALA A 149 15.49 -0.84 16.21
N ARG A 150 15.30 0.37 16.73
CA ARG A 150 14.21 0.69 17.66
C ARG A 150 12.85 0.58 17.00
N ILE A 151 12.70 1.14 15.81
CA ILE A 151 11.45 1.07 15.02
C ILE A 151 11.14 -0.38 14.65
N ALA A 152 12.11 -1.16 14.19
CA ALA A 152 11.91 -2.57 13.86
C ALA A 152 11.41 -3.38 15.07
N THR A 153 12.03 -3.19 16.24
CA THR A 153 11.60 -3.87 17.47
C THR A 153 10.15 -3.52 17.85
N LYS A 154 9.77 -2.25 17.75
CA LYS A 154 8.40 -1.80 18.03
C LYS A 154 7.40 -2.31 16.99
N ALA A 155 7.76 -2.27 15.70
CA ALA A 155 6.91 -2.72 14.61
C ALA A 155 6.53 -4.20 14.73
N MET A 156 7.45 -5.06 15.19
CA MET A 156 7.16 -6.48 15.44
C MET A 156 6.14 -6.72 16.55
N GLN A 157 5.85 -5.71 17.38
CA GLN A 157 4.82 -5.79 18.43
C GLN A 157 3.46 -5.23 17.94
N ASP A 158 3.43 -4.57 16.80
CA ASP A 158 2.19 -4.06 16.19
C ASP A 158 1.29 -5.22 15.73
N SER A 159 -0.03 -5.04 15.84
CA SER A 159 -1.01 -6.03 15.39
C SER A 159 -0.91 -6.32 13.88
N ALA A 160 -0.56 -5.32 13.09
CA ALA A 160 -0.40 -5.46 11.64
C ALA A 160 0.78 -6.37 11.25
N ALA A 161 1.83 -6.47 12.08
CA ALA A 161 2.94 -7.39 11.82
C ALA A 161 2.54 -8.86 11.97
N LYS A 162 1.49 -9.14 12.76
CA LYS A 162 1.02 -10.51 13.02
C LYS A 162 0.24 -11.11 11.86
N THR A 163 -0.24 -10.27 10.96
CA THR A 163 -1.08 -10.66 9.82
C THR A 163 -0.34 -10.56 8.48
N ASN A 164 0.97 -10.27 8.52
CA ASN A 164 1.80 -10.18 7.31
C ASN A 164 2.28 -11.54 6.82
#